data_b82ecfd32dea310b419d9892782b4954
#
_entry.id   b82ecfd32dea310b419d9892782b4954
#
_cell.length_a   1.000
_cell.length_b   1.000
_cell.length_c   1.000
_cell.angle_alpha   90.00
_cell.angle_beta   90.00
_cell.angle_gamma   90.00
#
_symmetry.space_group_name_H-M   'P 1'
#
loop_
_entity.id
_entity.type
_entity.pdbx_description
1 polymer ?
#
loop_
_entity_poly.entity_id
_entity_poly.type
_entity_poly.pdbx_seq_one_letter_code
_entity_poly.pdbx_strand_id
1 'polypeptide(L)'
;MDTYVASAFGEQPKLADKQHFFEMMTHFEPIFFPTGTWLLSDEELAALTREQAEEKILSLMQRAYAKREEQFTSPVMREIERVVTLRVVDEFWMDHIDAMDDLRQGIRLRAYAQTDPVIEYKREGFDMFEAMNDAIKEEIVRRVFLVLSLIHI
;
A
#
# COMPACT_ATOMS: atom_id res chain seq x y z
N MET A 1 -1.15 -3.95 -0.11
CA MET A 1 -2.18 -4.82 -0.69
C MET A 1 -2.88 -5.64 0.39
N ASP A 2 -2.13 -6.41 1.17
CA ASP A 2 -2.66 -7.25 2.25
C ASP A 2 -3.51 -6.48 3.27
N THR A 3 -3.12 -5.24 3.58
CA THR A 3 -3.85 -4.38 4.53
C THR A 3 -5.28 -4.08 4.09
N TYR A 4 -5.48 -3.76 2.80
CA TYR A 4 -6.82 -3.47 2.27
C TYR A 4 -7.68 -4.72 2.17
N VAL A 5 -7.10 -5.83 1.72
CA VAL A 5 -7.81 -7.11 1.66
C VAL A 5 -8.17 -7.57 3.07
N ALA A 6 -7.24 -7.46 4.02
CA ALA A 6 -7.49 -7.78 5.42
C ALA A 6 -8.61 -6.92 6.04
N SER A 7 -8.69 -5.62 5.70
CA SER A 7 -9.76 -4.75 6.17
C SER A 7 -11.13 -5.13 5.63
N ALA A 8 -11.20 -5.62 4.38
CA ALA A 8 -12.44 -6.04 3.75
C ALA A 8 -12.96 -7.40 4.26
N PHE A 9 -12.06 -8.34 4.55
CA PHE A 9 -12.44 -9.69 4.99
C PHE A 9 -12.43 -9.86 6.51
N GLY A 10 -11.75 -8.99 7.26
CA GLY A 10 -11.53 -9.15 8.68
C GLY A 10 -10.81 -10.46 9.00
N GLU A 11 -11.23 -11.15 10.07
CA GLU A 11 -10.71 -12.45 10.47
C GLU A 11 -11.42 -13.63 9.78
N GLN A 12 -12.40 -13.37 8.93
CA GLN A 12 -13.19 -14.42 8.28
C GLN A 12 -12.52 -14.89 6.98
N PRO A 13 -12.51 -16.21 6.71
CA PRO A 13 -11.90 -16.76 5.51
C PRO A 13 -12.71 -16.51 4.23
N LYS A 14 -13.96 -16.09 4.33
CA LYS A 14 -14.86 -15.80 3.21
C LYS A 14 -15.35 -14.37 3.27
N LEU A 15 -15.66 -13.80 2.13
CA LEU A 15 -16.29 -12.51 2.03
C LEU A 15 -17.67 -12.55 2.71
N ALA A 16 -17.79 -11.87 3.83
CA ALA A 16 -19.03 -11.90 4.62
C ALA A 16 -20.13 -11.02 4.02
N ASP A 17 -19.73 -9.98 3.26
CA ASP A 17 -20.64 -8.98 2.72
C ASP A 17 -20.15 -8.47 1.35
N LYS A 18 -21.05 -8.51 0.36
CA LYS A 18 -20.83 -7.94 -0.95
C LYS A 18 -20.46 -6.45 -0.89
N GLN A 19 -21.00 -5.73 0.09
CA GLN A 19 -20.75 -4.30 0.24
C GLN A 19 -19.29 -4.03 0.56
N HIS A 20 -18.67 -4.78 1.47
CA HIS A 20 -17.25 -4.64 1.77
C HIS A 20 -16.33 -4.92 0.56
N PHE A 21 -16.69 -5.90 -0.26
CA PHE A 21 -15.95 -6.15 -1.51
C PHE A 21 -16.07 -4.98 -2.48
N PHE A 22 -17.27 -4.44 -2.66
CA PHE A 22 -17.48 -3.28 -3.52
C PHE A 22 -16.74 -2.04 -3.02
N GLU A 23 -16.72 -1.80 -1.72
CA GLU A 23 -15.97 -0.70 -1.11
C GLU A 23 -14.46 -0.84 -1.37
N MET A 24 -13.91 -2.03 -1.15
CA MET A 24 -12.53 -2.36 -1.46
C MET A 24 -12.23 -2.12 -2.95
N MET A 25 -13.08 -2.61 -3.85
CA MET A 25 -12.90 -2.47 -5.27
C MET A 25 -13.04 -1.03 -5.75
N THR A 26 -13.96 -0.26 -5.18
CA THR A 26 -14.10 1.17 -5.45
C THR A 26 -12.84 1.94 -5.08
N HIS A 27 -12.11 1.47 -4.06
CA HIS A 27 -10.81 2.04 -3.69
C HIS A 27 -9.71 1.68 -4.70
N PHE A 28 -9.67 0.44 -5.18
CA PHE A 28 -8.63 -0.03 -6.10
C PHE A 28 -8.87 0.37 -7.56
N GLU A 29 -10.12 0.38 -8.03
CA GLU A 29 -10.44 0.60 -9.43
C GLU A 29 -9.88 1.91 -9.99
N PRO A 30 -10.05 3.08 -9.36
CA PRO A 30 -9.53 4.33 -9.91
C PRO A 30 -8.00 4.42 -9.93
N ILE A 31 -7.32 3.60 -9.13
CA ILE A 31 -5.85 3.62 -9.00
C ILE A 31 -5.21 2.63 -9.96
N PHE A 32 -5.77 1.41 -10.05
CA PHE A 32 -5.10 0.29 -10.71
C PHE A 32 -5.76 -0.16 -12.01
N PHE A 33 -7.08 0.09 -12.19
CA PHE A 33 -7.85 -0.51 -13.27
C PHE A 33 -8.76 0.48 -13.98
N PRO A 34 -9.05 0.27 -15.29
CA PRO A 34 -10.15 0.96 -15.95
C PRO A 34 -11.49 0.63 -15.29
N THR A 35 -12.37 1.62 -15.18
CA THR A 35 -13.71 1.45 -14.63
C THR A 35 -14.46 0.31 -15.33
N GLY A 36 -15.07 -0.58 -14.55
CA GLY A 36 -15.80 -1.73 -15.07
C GLY A 36 -14.96 -2.99 -15.32
N THR A 37 -13.72 -3.04 -14.83
CA THR A 37 -12.86 -4.23 -14.97
C THR A 37 -13.34 -5.40 -14.10
N TRP A 38 -14.18 -5.14 -13.09
CA TRP A 38 -14.63 -6.11 -12.10
C TRP A 38 -16.05 -6.61 -12.41
N LEU A 39 -16.14 -7.57 -13.29
CA LEU A 39 -17.39 -8.28 -13.55
C LEU A 39 -17.32 -9.66 -12.88
N LEU A 40 -17.57 -9.70 -11.56
CA LEU A 40 -17.82 -10.95 -10.85
C LEU A 40 -19.33 -11.17 -10.77
N SER A 41 -19.77 -12.38 -11.06
CA SER A 41 -21.15 -12.78 -10.80
C SER A 41 -21.40 -12.87 -9.29
N ASP A 42 -22.66 -12.76 -8.90
CA ASP A 42 -23.08 -12.88 -7.50
C ASP A 42 -22.67 -14.23 -6.87
N GLU A 43 -22.62 -15.29 -7.67
CA GLU A 43 -22.22 -16.63 -7.26
C GLU A 43 -20.70 -16.71 -7.02
N GLU A 44 -19.89 -16.12 -7.90
CA GLU A 44 -18.44 -16.04 -7.75
C GLU A 44 -18.06 -15.21 -6.52
N LEU A 45 -18.78 -14.12 -6.29
CA LEU A 45 -18.55 -13.25 -5.12
C LEU A 45 -18.86 -13.98 -3.80
N ALA A 46 -19.93 -14.78 -3.78
CA ALA A 46 -20.31 -15.54 -2.58
C ALA A 46 -19.34 -16.70 -2.25
N ALA A 47 -18.64 -17.21 -3.26
CA ALA A 47 -17.67 -18.30 -3.11
C ALA A 47 -16.23 -17.84 -2.88
N LEU A 48 -15.95 -16.54 -3.02
CA LEU A 48 -14.61 -15.97 -2.96
C LEU A 48 -14.03 -16.02 -1.53
N THR A 49 -12.85 -16.64 -1.39
CA THR A 49 -12.07 -16.57 -0.15
C THR A 49 -11.09 -15.41 -0.20
N ARG A 50 -10.53 -15.04 0.98
CA ARG A 50 -9.50 -13.98 1.08
C ARG A 50 -8.31 -14.29 0.15
N GLU A 51 -7.76 -15.49 0.21
CA GLU A 51 -6.61 -15.90 -0.58
C GLU A 51 -6.90 -15.83 -2.08
N GLN A 52 -8.10 -16.26 -2.50
CA GLN A 52 -8.53 -16.16 -3.90
C GLN A 52 -8.70 -14.72 -4.36
N ALA A 53 -9.18 -13.83 -3.48
CA ALA A 53 -9.28 -12.40 -3.77
C ALA A 53 -7.89 -11.77 -3.93
N GLU A 54 -6.97 -12.06 -3.02
CA GLU A 54 -5.57 -11.60 -3.10
C GLU A 54 -4.89 -12.04 -4.39
N GLU A 55 -4.98 -13.33 -4.74
CA GLU A 55 -4.41 -13.88 -5.97
C GLU A 55 -5.02 -13.24 -7.22
N LYS A 56 -6.34 -13.07 -7.24
CA LYS A 56 -7.05 -12.46 -8.37
C LYS A 56 -6.65 -10.99 -8.55
N ILE A 57 -6.61 -10.22 -7.48
CA ILE A 57 -6.16 -8.81 -7.49
C ILE A 57 -4.72 -8.73 -8.00
N LEU A 58 -3.82 -9.54 -7.43
CA LEU A 58 -2.42 -9.56 -7.81
C LEU A 58 -2.24 -9.89 -9.30
N SER A 59 -2.95 -10.92 -9.79
CA SER A 59 -2.90 -11.30 -11.21
C SER A 59 -3.36 -10.17 -12.15
N LEU A 60 -4.40 -9.44 -11.75
CA LEU A 60 -4.90 -8.31 -12.52
C LEU A 60 -3.94 -7.13 -12.53
N MET A 61 -3.33 -6.83 -11.39
CA MET A 61 -2.29 -5.79 -11.30
C MET A 61 -1.08 -6.13 -12.17
N GLN A 62 -0.60 -7.37 -12.13
CA GLN A 62 0.50 -7.84 -12.97
C GLN A 62 0.18 -7.70 -14.47
N ARG A 63 -1.04 -8.06 -14.88
CA ARG A 63 -1.48 -7.89 -16.28
C ARG A 63 -1.59 -6.43 -16.67
N ALA A 64 -2.15 -5.59 -15.80
CA ALA A 64 -2.26 -4.16 -16.04
C ALA A 64 -0.87 -3.52 -16.20
N TYR A 65 0.06 -3.91 -15.34
CA TYR A 65 1.46 -3.47 -15.40
C TYR A 65 2.15 -3.90 -16.69
N ALA A 66 2.08 -5.19 -17.04
CA ALA A 66 2.68 -5.74 -18.26
C ALA A 66 2.14 -5.04 -19.52
N LYS A 67 0.83 -4.80 -19.57
CA LYS A 67 0.21 -4.06 -20.68
C LYS A 67 0.74 -2.62 -20.80
N ARG A 68 1.01 -1.95 -19.68
CA ARG A 68 1.62 -0.63 -19.68
C ARG A 68 3.08 -0.67 -20.12
N GLU A 69 3.84 -1.68 -19.68
CA GLU A 69 5.22 -1.86 -20.11
C GLU A 69 5.34 -2.09 -21.64
N GLU A 70 4.40 -2.81 -22.25
CA GLU A 70 4.31 -2.94 -23.71
C GLU A 70 4.03 -1.59 -24.40
N GLN A 71 3.21 -0.72 -23.80
CA GLN A 71 2.89 0.59 -24.35
C GLN A 71 4.02 1.60 -24.22
N PHE A 72 4.69 1.64 -23.09
CA PHE A 72 5.70 2.65 -22.74
C PHE A 72 7.14 2.25 -23.06
N THR A 73 7.39 1.00 -23.32
CA THR A 73 8.70 0.34 -23.37
C THR A 73 9.39 0.19 -22.00
N SER A 74 10.19 -0.86 -21.86
CA SER A 74 10.83 -1.19 -20.57
C SER A 74 11.74 -0.06 -20.02
N PRO A 75 12.56 0.63 -20.84
CA PRO A 75 13.39 1.73 -20.32
C PRO A 75 12.57 2.89 -19.73
N VAL A 76 11.46 3.25 -20.34
CA VAL A 76 10.58 4.32 -19.85
C VAL A 76 9.91 3.91 -18.55
N MET A 77 9.45 2.66 -18.46
CA MET A 77 8.87 2.12 -17.23
C MET A 77 9.88 2.16 -16.08
N ARG A 78 11.13 1.72 -16.30
CA ARG A 78 12.19 1.77 -15.28
C ARG A 78 12.46 3.20 -14.81
N GLU A 79 12.41 4.18 -15.72
CA GLU A 79 12.61 5.58 -15.34
C GLU A 79 11.43 6.12 -14.51
N ILE A 80 10.19 5.81 -14.86
CA ILE A 80 9.00 6.16 -14.05
C ILE A 80 9.12 5.57 -12.64
N GLU A 81 9.43 4.29 -12.53
CA GLU A 81 9.63 3.63 -11.26
C GLU A 81 10.73 4.28 -10.43
N ARG A 82 11.86 4.57 -11.06
CA ARG A 82 12.99 5.22 -10.40
C ARG A 82 12.61 6.58 -9.84
N VAL A 83 11.98 7.43 -10.64
CA VAL A 83 11.58 8.78 -10.23
C VAL A 83 10.55 8.74 -9.13
N VAL A 84 9.52 7.88 -9.26
CA VAL A 84 8.48 7.73 -8.24
C VAL A 84 9.08 7.20 -6.94
N THR A 85 9.90 6.15 -7.01
CA THR A 85 10.54 5.56 -5.82
C THR A 85 11.38 6.58 -5.07
N LEU A 86 12.26 7.32 -5.78
CA LEU A 86 13.12 8.31 -5.14
C LEU A 86 12.30 9.41 -4.46
N ARG A 87 11.23 9.86 -5.10
CA ARG A 87 10.37 10.90 -4.54
C ARG A 87 9.62 10.43 -3.30
N VAL A 88 9.07 9.22 -3.34
CA VAL A 88 8.36 8.65 -2.18
C VAL A 88 9.32 8.45 -1.01
N VAL A 89 10.49 7.86 -1.26
CA VAL A 89 11.49 7.65 -0.21
C VAL A 89 11.91 8.99 0.41
N ASP A 90 12.15 10.01 -0.40
CA ASP A 90 12.56 11.33 0.08
C ASP A 90 11.48 11.97 0.99
N GLU A 91 10.21 11.95 0.55
CA GLU A 91 9.09 12.48 1.31
C GLU A 91 8.95 11.76 2.68
N PHE A 92 8.88 10.44 2.67
CA PHE A 92 8.70 9.65 3.90
C PHE A 92 9.92 9.71 4.83
N TRP A 93 11.12 9.82 4.25
CA TRP A 93 12.33 9.97 5.05
C TRP A 93 12.40 11.30 5.77
N MET A 94 12.00 12.40 5.13
CA MET A 94 11.93 13.71 5.78
C MET A 94 10.94 13.70 6.93
N ASP A 95 9.74 13.18 6.71
CA ASP A 95 8.71 13.04 7.76
C ASP A 95 9.20 12.16 8.93
N HIS A 96 9.94 11.10 8.61
CA HIS A 96 10.51 10.21 9.63
C HIS A 96 11.59 10.89 10.48
N ILE A 97 12.46 11.72 9.88
CA ILE A 97 13.45 12.51 10.63
C ILE A 97 12.76 13.41 11.64
N ASP A 98 11.73 14.14 11.22
CA ASP A 98 10.95 15.03 12.09
C ASP A 98 10.26 14.25 13.21
N ALA A 99 9.62 13.12 12.88
CA ALA A 99 8.98 12.26 13.86
C ALA A 99 9.98 11.64 14.88
N MET A 100 11.19 11.32 14.45
CA MET A 100 12.26 10.84 15.34
C MET A 100 12.78 11.93 16.28
N ASP A 101 12.81 13.19 15.82
CA ASP A 101 13.17 14.30 16.70
C ASP A 101 12.09 14.56 17.76
N ASP A 102 10.82 14.50 17.37
CA ASP A 102 9.68 14.57 18.28
C ASP A 102 9.69 13.42 19.31
N LEU A 103 9.97 12.21 18.87
CA LEU A 103 10.13 11.05 19.74
C LEU A 103 11.25 11.29 20.77
N ARG A 104 12.39 11.81 20.34
CA ARG A 104 13.53 12.11 21.21
C ARG A 104 13.18 13.14 22.30
N GLN A 105 12.39 14.14 21.95
CA GLN A 105 11.89 15.15 22.89
C GLN A 105 10.86 14.55 23.86
N GLY A 106 9.92 13.74 23.34
CA GLY A 106 8.87 13.11 24.12
C GLY A 106 9.41 12.11 25.15
N ILE A 107 10.43 11.33 24.80
CA ILE A 107 11.04 10.34 25.71
C ILE A 107 11.74 10.99 26.89
N ARG A 108 12.35 12.16 26.71
CA ARG A 108 12.92 12.92 27.82
C ARG A 108 11.89 13.30 28.89
N LEU A 109 10.65 13.58 28.47
CA LEU A 109 9.55 13.87 29.38
C LEU A 109 9.02 12.62 30.09
N ARG A 110 9.09 11.45 29.45
CA ARG A 110 8.66 10.16 30.02
C ARG A 110 9.70 9.54 30.94
N ALA A 111 10.93 10.01 30.96
CA ALA A 111 12.03 9.50 31.81
C ALA A 111 11.73 9.53 33.33
N TYR A 112 10.67 10.21 33.75
CA TYR A 112 10.17 10.16 35.13
C TYR A 112 9.43 8.85 35.49
N ALA A 113 9.17 7.94 34.56
CA ALA A 113 8.33 6.76 34.72
C ALA A 113 9.12 5.44 34.78
N GLN A 114 10.27 5.37 35.44
CA GLN A 114 11.02 4.16 35.78
C GLN A 114 11.50 3.25 34.62
N THR A 115 11.35 3.65 33.36
CA THR A 115 11.83 2.90 32.19
C THR A 115 13.10 3.57 31.65
N ASP A 116 14.05 2.79 31.15
CA ASP A 116 15.27 3.34 30.54
C ASP A 116 14.92 4.08 29.24
N PRO A 117 15.13 5.41 29.18
CA PRO A 117 14.76 6.22 28.02
C PRO A 117 15.43 5.77 26.71
N VAL A 118 16.62 5.19 26.78
CA VAL A 118 17.37 4.72 25.61
C VAL A 118 16.72 3.46 25.02
N ILE A 119 16.26 2.57 25.89
CA ILE A 119 15.57 1.34 25.45
C ILE A 119 14.25 1.71 24.78
N GLU A 120 13.46 2.59 25.40
CA GLU A 120 12.19 3.06 24.82
C GLU A 120 12.41 3.78 23.49
N TYR A 121 13.40 4.66 23.39
CA TYR A 121 13.73 5.35 22.14
C TYR A 121 14.07 4.36 21.02
N LYS A 122 14.88 3.34 21.30
CA LYS A 122 15.25 2.33 20.30
C LYS A 122 14.06 1.50 19.86
N ARG A 123 13.19 1.11 20.79
CA ARG A 123 12.00 0.30 20.49
C ARG A 123 11.00 1.08 19.62
N GLU A 124 10.57 2.25 20.11
CA GLU A 124 9.62 3.08 19.38
C GLU A 124 10.18 3.55 18.02
N GLY A 125 11.47 3.92 17.97
CA GLY A 125 12.12 4.31 16.72
C GLY A 125 12.22 3.17 15.71
N PHE A 126 12.43 1.92 16.16
CA PHE A 126 12.40 0.75 15.30
C PHE A 126 11.00 0.50 14.74
N ASP A 127 9.97 0.54 15.59
CA ASP A 127 8.58 0.35 15.17
C ASP A 127 8.17 1.43 14.14
N MET A 128 8.56 2.69 14.36
CA MET A 128 8.33 3.79 13.43
C MET A 128 9.05 3.58 12.11
N PHE A 129 10.28 3.08 12.13
CA PHE A 129 11.06 2.80 10.93
C PHE A 129 10.46 1.64 10.11
N GLU A 130 9.99 0.57 10.76
CA GLU A 130 9.29 -0.52 10.07
C GLU A 130 7.99 -0.03 9.43
N ALA A 131 7.18 0.72 10.18
CA ALA A 131 5.95 1.31 9.66
C ALA A 131 6.21 2.23 8.45
N MET A 132 7.27 3.06 8.50
CA MET A 132 7.68 3.89 7.37
C MET A 132 8.07 3.04 6.15
N ASN A 133 8.85 1.97 6.33
CA ASN A 133 9.26 1.10 5.23
C ASN A 133 8.07 0.44 4.53
N ASP A 134 7.08 0.01 5.29
CA ASP A 134 5.87 -0.59 4.72
C ASP A 134 5.01 0.44 4.02
N ALA A 135 4.85 1.63 4.59
CA ALA A 135 4.16 2.74 3.95
C ALA A 135 4.84 3.19 2.64
N ILE A 136 6.18 3.21 2.58
CA ILE A 136 6.95 3.50 1.36
C ILE A 136 6.63 2.48 0.26
N LYS A 137 6.64 1.18 0.56
CA LYS A 137 6.35 0.12 -0.43
C LYS A 137 4.95 0.29 -1.01
N GLU A 138 3.98 0.53 -0.14
CA GLU A 138 2.59 0.71 -0.53
C GLU A 138 2.40 1.96 -1.40
N GLU A 139 2.99 3.08 -1.00
CA GLU A 139 2.89 4.35 -1.71
C GLU A 139 3.62 4.33 -3.06
N ILE A 140 4.76 3.64 -3.18
CA ILE A 140 5.44 3.45 -4.48
C ILE A 140 4.51 2.74 -5.46
N VAL A 141 3.92 1.63 -5.07
CA VAL A 141 3.00 0.87 -5.93
C VAL A 141 1.82 1.75 -6.33
N ARG A 142 1.19 2.41 -5.38
CA ARG A 142 0.06 3.31 -5.64
C ARG A 142 0.41 4.41 -6.64
N ARG A 143 1.53 5.12 -6.44
CA ARG A 143 1.93 6.24 -7.31
C ARG A 143 2.39 5.79 -8.68
N VAL A 144 3.07 4.65 -8.81
CA VAL A 144 3.44 4.11 -10.13
C VAL A 144 2.19 3.87 -10.96
N PHE A 145 1.20 3.17 -10.42
CA PHE A 145 -0.05 2.93 -11.16
C PHE A 145 -0.83 4.21 -11.44
N LEU A 146 -0.87 5.15 -10.51
CA LEU A 146 -1.51 6.45 -10.72
C LEU A 146 -0.86 7.22 -11.88
N VAL A 147 0.47 7.30 -11.91
CA VAL A 147 1.20 7.94 -13.00
C VAL A 147 0.89 7.26 -14.32
N LEU A 148 0.92 5.92 -14.36
CA LEU A 148 0.61 5.15 -15.56
C LEU A 148 -0.86 5.30 -16.02
N SER A 149 -1.78 5.62 -15.12
CA SER A 149 -3.18 5.88 -15.48
C SER A 149 -3.39 7.27 -16.05
N LEU A 150 -2.59 8.25 -15.65
CA LEU A 150 -2.69 9.65 -16.09
C LEU A 150 -2.00 9.91 -17.44
N ILE A 151 -1.02 9.10 -17.81
CA ILE A 151 -0.33 9.24 -19.09
C ILE A 151 -1.16 8.54 -20.18
N HIS A 152 -2.03 9.28 -20.82
CA HIS A 152 -2.69 8.85 -22.06
C HIS A 152 -1.77 9.14 -23.24
N ILE A 153 -1.31 8.08 -23.90
CA ILE A 153 -0.68 8.16 -25.24
C ILE A 153 -1.73 7.78 -26.26
#